data_043937f8245a05c260437583d9598626
#
_entry.id   043937f8245a05c260437583d9598626
#
_cell.length_a   1.000
_cell.length_b   1.000
_cell.length_c   1.000
_cell.angle_alpha   90.00
_cell.angle_beta   90.00
_cell.angle_gamma   90.00
#
_symmetry.space_group_name_H-M   'P 1'
#
loop_
_entity.id
_entity.type
_entity.pdbx_description
1 polymer ?
#
loop_
_entity_poly.entity_id
_entity_poly.type
_entity_poly.pdbx_seq_one_letter_code
_entity_poly.pdbx_strand_id
1 'polypeptide(L)'
;MDQLERLKKWIEESRRIVFFGGAGVSTESGIPDFRSTDGLYSQKFDYPPETIISHTFYERKPEYFFRFYREKMLPLGFEPNITHKVLAQWEQQGKLSAVVTQNIDGLHQKAGSKRVYELHGSVLRNYCTRCGKFHSAEFIKESTGVPKCDCGGTVKPDVVLYEEGLDQNTIEKSVMAIAQADLLIVAGTSLTVYPAAGLINYYQGNRLVLINRDETPYDRHADLVFHEKLGDIFSKL
;
A
#
# COMPACT_ATOMS: atom_id res chain seq x y z
N MET A 1 -16.37 -19.54 -20.83
CA MET A 1 -16.53 -18.32 -20.00
C MET A 1 -15.19 -17.64 -19.95
N ASP A 2 -15.15 -16.40 -20.39
CA ASP A 2 -13.96 -15.55 -20.35
C ASP A 2 -13.48 -15.33 -18.90
N GLN A 3 -12.21 -15.02 -18.70
CA GLN A 3 -11.64 -14.80 -17.35
C GLN A 3 -12.32 -13.63 -16.63
N LEU A 4 -12.64 -12.54 -17.35
CA LEU A 4 -13.32 -11.38 -16.79
C LEU A 4 -14.75 -11.72 -16.35
N GLU A 5 -15.49 -12.47 -17.16
CA GLU A 5 -16.84 -12.93 -16.81
C GLU A 5 -16.82 -13.87 -15.61
N ARG A 6 -15.76 -14.69 -15.49
CA ARG A 6 -15.56 -15.54 -14.31
C ARG A 6 -15.28 -14.70 -13.06
N LEU A 7 -14.48 -13.64 -13.19
CA LEU A 7 -14.20 -12.72 -12.08
C LEU A 7 -15.46 -12.00 -11.63
N LYS A 8 -16.27 -11.45 -12.57
CA LYS A 8 -17.55 -10.81 -12.26
C LYS A 8 -18.46 -11.74 -11.48
N LYS A 9 -18.62 -12.97 -11.95
CA LYS A 9 -19.42 -13.99 -11.27
C LYS A 9 -18.92 -14.24 -9.85
N TRP A 10 -17.61 -14.37 -9.65
CA TRP A 10 -17.04 -14.56 -8.32
C TRP A 10 -17.29 -13.38 -7.38
N ILE A 11 -17.20 -12.15 -7.90
CA ILE A 11 -17.52 -10.94 -7.14
C ILE A 11 -18.99 -10.90 -6.75
N GLU A 12 -19.89 -11.28 -7.66
CA GLU A 12 -21.34 -11.35 -7.38
C GLU A 12 -21.67 -12.38 -6.28
N GLU A 13 -21.07 -13.54 -6.34
CA GLU A 13 -21.27 -14.65 -5.39
C GLU A 13 -20.60 -14.43 -4.04
N SER A 14 -19.56 -13.59 -3.99
CA SER A 14 -18.74 -13.40 -2.78
C SER A 14 -19.40 -12.44 -1.79
N ARG A 15 -19.18 -12.71 -0.50
CA ARG A 15 -19.67 -11.91 0.63
C ARG A 15 -18.54 -11.38 1.51
N ARG A 16 -17.33 -11.90 1.36
CA ARG A 16 -16.15 -11.52 2.13
C ARG A 16 -14.95 -11.39 1.20
N ILE A 17 -15.03 -10.41 0.31
CA ILE A 17 -13.90 -10.07 -0.56
C ILE A 17 -12.85 -9.38 0.28
N VAL A 18 -11.60 -9.76 0.12
CA VAL A 18 -10.45 -9.01 0.62
C VAL A 18 -9.57 -8.60 -0.55
N PHE A 19 -9.17 -7.35 -0.54
CA PHE A 19 -8.24 -6.81 -1.50
C PHE A 19 -6.85 -6.65 -0.85
N PHE A 20 -5.80 -7.18 -1.49
CA PHE A 20 -4.42 -7.01 -1.07
C PHE A 20 -3.66 -6.23 -2.15
N GLY A 21 -3.21 -5.03 -1.83
CA GLY A 21 -2.64 -4.09 -2.80
C GLY A 21 -1.23 -3.62 -2.49
N GLY A 22 -0.50 -3.24 -3.54
CA GLY A 22 0.79 -2.57 -3.47
C GLY A 22 0.85 -1.30 -4.31
N ALA A 23 2.05 -0.76 -4.54
CA ALA A 23 2.28 0.54 -5.16
C ALA A 23 1.69 0.67 -6.58
N GLY A 24 1.59 -0.44 -7.32
CA GLY A 24 0.95 -0.47 -8.64
C GLY A 24 -0.53 -0.06 -8.64
N VAL A 25 -1.21 -0.12 -7.48
CA VAL A 25 -2.60 0.37 -7.35
C VAL A 25 -2.69 1.88 -7.54
N SER A 26 -1.66 2.63 -7.16
CA SER A 26 -1.64 4.09 -7.19
C SER A 26 -0.95 4.70 -8.42
N THR A 27 -0.40 3.88 -9.33
CA THR A 27 0.27 4.38 -10.54
C THR A 27 -0.68 5.15 -11.46
N GLU A 28 -1.93 4.71 -11.60
CA GLU A 28 -2.96 5.40 -12.37
C GLU A 28 -3.53 6.64 -11.65
N SER A 29 -3.11 6.89 -10.42
CA SER A 29 -3.31 8.15 -9.70
C SER A 29 -2.16 9.14 -9.93
N GLY A 30 -1.08 8.72 -10.63
CA GLY A 30 0.10 9.51 -10.88
C GLY A 30 1.23 9.34 -9.85
N ILE A 31 1.08 8.44 -8.87
CA ILE A 31 2.13 8.12 -7.90
C ILE A 31 2.99 6.99 -8.49
N PRO A 32 4.29 7.21 -8.76
CA PRO A 32 5.15 6.16 -9.30
C PRO A 32 5.29 5.02 -8.28
N ASP A 33 5.35 3.79 -8.77
CA ASP A 33 5.72 2.66 -7.92
C ASP A 33 7.23 2.66 -7.62
N PHE A 34 7.69 1.65 -6.87
CA PHE A 34 9.09 1.60 -6.46
C PHE A 34 9.99 0.89 -7.48
N ARG A 35 9.52 -0.16 -8.15
CA ARG A 35 10.36 -1.15 -8.83
C ARG A 35 10.19 -1.25 -10.33
N SER A 36 9.14 -0.67 -10.91
CA SER A 36 8.97 -0.66 -12.36
C SER A 36 10.10 0.11 -13.05
N THR A 37 10.18 0.00 -14.37
CA THR A 37 11.17 0.74 -15.17
C THR A 37 11.11 2.25 -14.97
N ASP A 38 9.92 2.78 -14.67
CA ASP A 38 9.66 4.20 -14.37
C ASP A 38 9.53 4.46 -12.86
N GLY A 39 9.79 3.46 -12.04
CA GLY A 39 9.65 3.50 -10.60
C GLY A 39 10.73 4.31 -9.89
N LEU A 40 10.53 4.51 -8.60
CA LEU A 40 11.44 5.31 -7.78
C LEU A 40 12.87 4.74 -7.76
N TYR A 41 13.01 3.41 -7.77
CA TYR A 41 14.32 2.76 -7.68
C TYR A 41 15.12 2.80 -8.99
N SER A 42 14.52 3.12 -10.12
CA SER A 42 15.21 3.33 -11.39
C SER A 42 15.85 4.71 -11.51
N GLN A 43 15.51 5.66 -10.62
CA GLN A 43 16.07 7.01 -10.59
C GLN A 43 17.47 7.02 -9.97
N LYS A 44 18.34 7.95 -10.41
CA LYS A 44 19.69 8.10 -9.87
C LYS A 44 19.69 8.96 -8.61
N PHE A 45 20.22 8.39 -7.52
CA PHE A 45 20.46 9.07 -6.25
C PHE A 45 21.87 8.80 -5.77
N ASP A 46 22.37 9.56 -4.78
CA ASP A 46 23.69 9.34 -4.18
C ASP A 46 23.79 8.01 -3.41
N TYR A 47 22.65 7.48 -2.97
CA TYR A 47 22.48 6.19 -2.30
C TYR A 47 21.30 5.43 -2.89
N PRO A 48 21.31 4.08 -2.87
CA PRO A 48 20.13 3.30 -3.26
C PRO A 48 18.90 3.73 -2.45
N PRO A 49 17.71 3.90 -3.06
CA PRO A 49 16.51 4.31 -2.35
C PRO A 49 16.18 3.43 -1.15
N GLU A 50 16.35 2.10 -1.25
CA GLU A 50 16.14 1.20 -0.12
C GLU A 50 17.07 1.52 1.05
N THR A 51 18.30 1.95 0.79
CA THR A 51 19.22 2.42 1.83
C THR A 51 18.72 3.71 2.45
N ILE A 52 18.27 4.69 1.63
CA ILE A 52 17.80 5.99 2.13
C ILE A 52 16.58 5.83 3.05
N ILE A 53 15.66 4.91 2.72
CA ILE A 53 14.46 4.64 3.51
C ILE A 53 14.64 3.50 4.52
N SER A 54 15.85 3.27 5.01
CA SER A 54 16.13 2.35 6.12
C SER A 54 16.19 3.09 7.46
N HIS A 55 15.91 2.37 8.55
CA HIS A 55 16.01 2.89 9.92
C HIS A 55 17.42 3.39 10.23
N THR A 56 18.44 2.60 9.90
CA THR A 56 19.85 2.97 10.11
C THR A 56 20.22 4.26 9.37
N PHE A 57 19.74 4.46 8.15
CA PHE A 57 20.02 5.69 7.40
C PHE A 57 19.28 6.89 7.97
N TYR A 58 18.01 6.70 8.37
CA TYR A 58 17.23 7.72 9.07
C TYR A 58 17.94 8.22 10.33
N GLU A 59 18.53 7.33 11.13
CA GLU A 59 19.26 7.73 12.33
C GLU A 59 20.59 8.42 12.02
N ARG A 60 21.37 7.90 11.05
CA ARG A 60 22.72 8.39 10.76
C ARG A 60 22.75 9.64 9.89
N LYS A 61 21.78 9.80 9.00
CA LYS A 61 21.70 10.89 8.02
C LYS A 61 20.29 11.49 7.93
N PRO A 62 19.72 11.96 9.05
CA PRO A 62 18.32 12.41 9.09
C PRO A 62 18.02 13.56 8.15
N GLU A 63 18.93 14.50 7.94
CA GLU A 63 18.74 15.62 6.99
C GLU A 63 18.58 15.14 5.56
N TYR A 64 19.40 14.17 5.13
CA TYR A 64 19.31 13.58 3.80
C TYR A 64 18.01 12.78 3.67
N PHE A 65 17.67 11.95 4.69
CA PHE A 65 16.42 11.22 4.74
C PHE A 65 15.21 12.14 4.56
N PHE A 66 15.09 13.22 5.33
CA PHE A 66 13.95 14.12 5.26
C PHE A 66 13.91 14.94 3.97
N ARG A 67 15.03 15.28 3.37
CA ARG A 67 15.06 15.87 2.03
C ARG A 67 14.47 14.93 1.00
N PHE A 68 14.95 13.68 0.95
CA PHE A 68 14.44 12.65 0.06
C PHE A 68 12.96 12.36 0.33
N TYR A 69 12.58 12.22 1.60
CA TYR A 69 11.20 11.93 2.01
C TYR A 69 10.23 13.01 1.52
N ARG A 70 10.54 14.29 1.71
CA ARG A 70 9.72 15.41 1.21
C ARG A 70 9.60 15.45 -0.31
N GLU A 71 10.66 15.13 -1.02
CA GLU A 71 10.69 15.20 -2.48
C GLU A 71 10.01 14.00 -3.15
N LYS A 72 10.12 12.82 -2.54
CA LYS A 72 9.78 11.54 -3.20
C LYS A 72 8.70 10.71 -2.51
N MET A 73 8.52 10.87 -1.20
CA MET A 73 7.68 9.99 -0.40
C MET A 73 6.36 10.64 0.07
N LEU A 74 6.18 11.95 -0.14
CA LEU A 74 4.96 12.69 0.24
C LEU A 74 4.04 12.92 -0.96
N PRO A 75 3.14 11.98 -1.30
CA PRO A 75 2.23 12.10 -2.43
C PRO A 75 1.02 12.97 -2.07
N LEU A 76 1.25 14.21 -1.64
CA LEU A 76 0.17 15.14 -1.32
C LEU A 76 -0.43 15.72 -2.60
N GLY A 77 -1.76 15.78 -2.67
CA GLY A 77 -2.49 16.35 -3.80
C GLY A 77 -2.89 15.37 -4.90
N PHE A 78 -2.57 14.08 -4.76
CA PHE A 78 -3.04 13.04 -5.68
C PHE A 78 -4.48 12.61 -5.36
N GLU A 79 -5.19 12.13 -6.39
CA GLU A 79 -6.58 11.71 -6.29
C GLU A 79 -6.74 10.18 -6.47
N PRO A 80 -7.70 9.56 -5.77
CA PRO A 80 -8.02 8.16 -5.97
C PRO A 80 -8.43 7.86 -7.42
N ASN A 81 -7.89 6.80 -8.00
CA ASN A 81 -8.30 6.31 -9.31
C ASN A 81 -9.50 5.35 -9.22
N ILE A 82 -9.89 4.78 -10.37
CA ILE A 82 -11.06 3.91 -10.48
C ILE A 82 -10.96 2.69 -9.56
N THR A 83 -9.78 2.09 -9.40
CA THR A 83 -9.58 0.92 -8.52
C THR A 83 -9.96 1.26 -7.07
N HIS A 84 -9.45 2.37 -6.53
CA HIS A 84 -9.79 2.82 -5.18
C HIS A 84 -11.30 3.06 -5.01
N LYS A 85 -11.93 3.68 -6.01
CA LYS A 85 -13.37 4.03 -5.98
C LYS A 85 -14.25 2.78 -6.00
N VAL A 86 -13.94 1.81 -6.85
CA VAL A 86 -14.66 0.54 -6.93
C VAL A 86 -14.56 -0.25 -5.63
N LEU A 87 -13.36 -0.31 -5.03
CA LEU A 87 -13.18 -0.97 -3.73
C LEU A 87 -14.00 -0.31 -2.62
N ALA A 88 -14.01 1.03 -2.56
CA ALA A 88 -14.83 1.76 -1.60
C ALA A 88 -16.34 1.50 -1.83
N GLN A 89 -16.78 1.41 -3.08
CA GLN A 89 -18.16 1.06 -3.42
C GLN A 89 -18.52 -0.36 -2.98
N TRP A 90 -17.65 -1.34 -3.19
CA TRP A 90 -17.88 -2.72 -2.74
C TRP A 90 -17.95 -2.83 -1.21
N GLU A 91 -17.16 -2.03 -0.49
CA GLU A 91 -17.25 -1.97 0.98
C GLU A 91 -18.62 -1.39 1.41
N GLN A 92 -19.09 -0.31 0.78
CA GLN A 92 -20.42 0.27 1.04
C GLN A 92 -21.56 -0.71 0.75
N GLN A 93 -21.40 -1.56 -0.26
CA GLN A 93 -22.35 -2.63 -0.60
C GLN A 93 -22.25 -3.85 0.33
N GLY A 94 -21.31 -3.86 1.28
CA GLY A 94 -21.10 -4.98 2.19
C GLY A 94 -20.41 -6.21 1.57
N LYS A 95 -19.84 -6.09 0.38
CA LYS A 95 -19.12 -7.16 -0.33
C LYS A 95 -17.64 -7.22 0.06
N LEU A 96 -16.96 -6.04 0.15
CA LEU A 96 -15.57 -5.95 0.54
C LEU A 96 -15.45 -5.90 2.06
N SER A 97 -14.73 -6.85 2.63
CA SER A 97 -14.50 -6.95 4.07
C SER A 97 -13.34 -6.10 4.55
N ALA A 98 -12.29 -6.00 3.75
CA ALA A 98 -11.12 -5.17 4.07
C ALA A 98 -10.26 -4.90 2.83
N VAL A 99 -9.54 -3.80 2.88
CA VAL A 99 -8.36 -3.52 2.07
C VAL A 99 -7.13 -3.75 2.94
N VAL A 100 -6.23 -4.63 2.51
CA VAL A 100 -4.88 -4.79 3.07
C VAL A 100 -3.92 -4.14 2.09
N THR A 101 -3.21 -3.12 2.50
CA THR A 101 -2.36 -2.36 1.58
C THR A 101 -0.94 -2.20 2.08
N GLN A 102 0.00 -2.27 1.16
CA GLN A 102 1.40 -1.90 1.38
C GLN A 102 1.64 -0.40 1.16
N ASN A 103 0.64 0.30 0.59
CA ASN A 103 0.74 1.73 0.28
C ASN A 103 0.61 2.58 1.53
N ILE A 104 1.32 3.71 1.50
CA ILE A 104 1.37 4.70 2.58
C ILE A 104 0.68 6.02 2.20
N ASP A 105 0.04 6.08 1.01
CA ASP A 105 -0.48 7.29 0.38
C ASP A 105 -1.86 7.75 0.90
N GLY A 106 -2.61 6.87 1.56
CA GLY A 106 -3.95 7.16 2.09
C GLY A 106 -5.06 7.26 1.03
N LEU A 107 -4.81 6.86 -0.24
CA LEU A 107 -5.79 7.01 -1.31
C LEU A 107 -7.01 6.10 -1.15
N HIS A 108 -6.88 4.93 -0.51
CA HIS A 108 -8.02 4.08 -0.19
C HIS A 108 -9.01 4.79 0.75
N GLN A 109 -8.51 5.41 1.82
CA GLN A 109 -9.31 6.17 2.76
C GLN A 109 -9.91 7.42 2.09
N LYS A 110 -9.14 8.10 1.24
CA LYS A 110 -9.61 9.26 0.46
C LYS A 110 -10.73 8.89 -0.51
N ALA A 111 -10.73 7.65 -1.05
CA ALA A 111 -11.82 7.13 -1.88
C ALA A 111 -13.07 6.76 -1.08
N GLY A 112 -12.98 6.66 0.24
CA GLY A 112 -14.10 6.35 1.12
C GLY A 112 -14.04 4.99 1.81
N SER A 113 -13.01 4.15 1.56
CA SER A 113 -12.81 2.89 2.27
C SER A 113 -12.57 3.14 3.76
N LYS A 114 -13.20 2.33 4.62
CA LYS A 114 -13.16 2.45 6.09
C LYS A 114 -12.26 1.40 6.73
N ARG A 115 -12.30 0.16 6.25
CA ARG A 115 -11.49 -0.95 6.76
C ARG A 115 -10.24 -1.13 5.90
N VAL A 116 -9.26 -0.27 6.16
CA VAL A 116 -7.98 -0.27 5.46
C VAL A 116 -6.88 -0.61 6.47
N TYR A 117 -6.17 -1.70 6.23
CA TYR A 117 -5.02 -2.15 7.03
C TYR A 117 -3.74 -1.76 6.30
N GLU A 118 -3.10 -0.70 6.79
CA GLU A 118 -1.88 -0.12 6.20
C GLU A 118 -0.65 -0.82 6.79
N LEU A 119 -0.16 -1.87 6.12
CA LEU A 119 0.96 -2.70 6.59
C LEU A 119 2.26 -1.90 6.80
N HIS A 120 2.46 -0.85 6.02
CA HIS A 120 3.66 -0.02 6.08
C HIS A 120 3.38 1.37 6.67
N GLY A 121 2.26 1.55 7.38
CA GLY A 121 1.88 2.82 7.97
C GLY A 121 1.36 3.84 6.96
N SER A 122 1.51 5.14 7.27
CA SER A 122 0.98 6.22 6.43
C SER A 122 1.81 7.49 6.53
N VAL A 123 2.02 8.15 5.39
CA VAL A 123 2.64 9.50 5.34
C VAL A 123 1.77 10.57 5.98
N LEU A 124 0.47 10.31 6.14
CA LEU A 124 -0.48 11.27 6.70
C LEU A 124 -0.38 11.38 8.23
N ARG A 125 0.29 10.43 8.87
CA ARG A 125 0.52 10.42 10.33
C ARG A 125 2.00 10.57 10.62
N ASN A 126 2.32 11.48 11.52
CA ASN A 126 3.69 11.73 11.93
C ASN A 126 3.69 12.02 13.44
N TYR A 127 4.64 11.49 14.17
CA TYR A 127 4.65 11.60 15.63
C TYR A 127 5.99 12.07 16.16
N CYS A 128 5.94 12.93 17.15
CA CYS A 128 7.13 13.31 17.89
C CYS A 128 7.71 12.11 18.64
N THR A 129 8.98 11.81 18.44
CA THR A 129 9.68 10.67 19.09
C THR A 129 9.86 10.87 20.60
N ARG A 130 9.70 12.12 21.12
CA ARG A 130 9.86 12.43 22.55
C ARG A 130 8.52 12.45 23.29
N CYS A 131 7.51 13.16 22.76
CA CYS A 131 6.25 13.39 23.48
C CYS A 131 5.03 12.74 22.83
N GLY A 132 5.17 12.05 21.70
CA GLY A 132 4.07 11.38 20.99
C GLY A 132 3.08 12.32 20.30
N LYS A 133 3.30 13.66 20.32
CA LYS A 133 2.39 14.60 19.65
C LYS A 133 2.28 14.30 18.18
N PHE A 134 1.04 14.25 17.69
CA PHE A 134 0.73 14.10 16.26
C PHE A 134 1.08 15.37 15.48
N HIS A 135 1.56 15.18 14.24
CA HIS A 135 1.80 16.21 13.25
C HIS A 135 1.28 15.74 11.88
N SER A 136 0.72 16.67 11.09
CA SER A 136 0.21 16.34 9.75
C SER A 136 1.34 16.15 8.72
N ALA A 137 0.99 15.65 7.54
CA ALA A 137 1.93 15.53 6.43
C ALA A 137 2.39 16.91 5.92
N GLU A 138 1.50 17.90 5.95
CA GLU A 138 1.82 19.29 5.60
C GLU A 138 2.90 19.86 6.51
N PHE A 139 2.85 19.59 7.82
CA PHE A 139 3.91 19.97 8.75
C PHE A 139 5.28 19.45 8.31
N ILE A 140 5.35 18.18 7.89
CA ILE A 140 6.60 17.61 7.37
C ILE A 140 7.02 18.29 6.08
N LYS A 141 6.07 18.53 5.16
CA LYS A 141 6.32 19.15 3.86
C LYS A 141 6.88 20.58 3.99
N GLU A 142 6.33 21.36 4.91
CA GLU A 142 6.70 22.76 5.14
C GLU A 142 7.96 22.91 6.00
N SER A 143 8.36 21.84 6.72
CA SER A 143 9.56 21.88 7.56
C SER A 143 10.83 21.94 6.74
N THR A 144 11.88 22.49 7.32
CA THR A 144 13.24 22.50 6.77
C THR A 144 14.17 21.61 7.61
N GLY A 145 15.16 20.98 6.98
CA GLY A 145 16.07 20.05 7.68
C GLY A 145 15.32 18.91 8.34
N VAL A 146 15.65 18.61 9.60
CA VAL A 146 15.00 17.59 10.42
C VAL A 146 13.79 18.20 11.15
N PRO A 147 12.55 17.71 10.90
CA PRO A 147 11.35 18.28 11.52
C PRO A 147 11.41 18.19 13.06
N LYS A 148 11.13 19.29 13.73
CA LYS A 148 11.15 19.39 15.21
C LYS A 148 9.78 19.74 15.75
N CYS A 149 9.39 19.01 16.80
CA CYS A 149 8.23 19.34 17.62
C CYS A 149 8.52 20.50 18.57
N ASP A 150 7.49 21.16 19.07
CA ASP A 150 7.61 22.25 20.08
C ASP A 150 8.38 21.82 21.33
N CYS A 151 8.36 20.52 21.68
CA CYS A 151 9.14 19.96 22.79
C CYS A 151 10.62 19.73 22.45
N GLY A 152 11.07 20.04 21.23
CA GLY A 152 12.43 19.83 20.75
C GLY A 152 12.70 18.41 20.23
N GLY A 153 11.74 17.46 20.34
CA GLY A 153 11.88 16.11 19.80
C GLY A 153 11.79 16.09 18.26
N THR A 154 12.39 15.09 17.62
CA THR A 154 12.27 14.86 16.19
C THR A 154 10.87 14.32 15.87
N VAL A 155 10.25 14.78 14.78
CA VAL A 155 8.99 14.24 14.28
C VAL A 155 9.30 13.18 13.23
N LYS A 156 8.98 11.91 13.53
CA LYS A 156 9.16 10.78 12.61
C LYS A 156 7.84 10.47 11.91
N PRO A 157 7.85 10.25 10.58
CA PRO A 157 6.70 9.69 9.87
C PRO A 157 6.29 8.33 10.43
N ASP A 158 4.99 8.06 10.52
CA ASP A 158 4.42 6.76 10.85
C ASP A 158 4.46 5.83 9.62
N VAL A 159 5.65 5.70 9.06
CA VAL A 159 5.97 4.82 7.94
C VAL A 159 6.98 3.81 8.40
N VAL A 160 6.72 2.53 8.12
CA VAL A 160 7.65 1.43 8.40
C VAL A 160 8.81 1.51 7.43
N LEU A 161 9.99 1.81 7.95
CA LEU A 161 11.22 1.83 7.17
C LEU A 161 11.79 0.40 7.04
N TYR A 162 12.65 0.17 6.05
CA TYR A 162 13.44 -1.05 6.06
C TYR A 162 14.17 -1.20 7.40
N GLU A 163 14.35 -2.43 7.87
CA GLU A 163 14.90 -2.80 9.19
C GLU A 163 13.89 -2.61 10.36
N GLU A 164 12.72 -1.98 10.13
CA GLU A 164 11.67 -1.88 11.14
C GLU A 164 10.66 -3.02 11.02
N GLY A 165 10.07 -3.42 12.14
CA GLY A 165 8.98 -4.40 12.17
C GLY A 165 7.64 -3.77 11.80
N LEU A 166 6.75 -4.57 11.21
CA LEU A 166 5.35 -4.17 10.99
C LEU A 166 4.59 -4.14 12.32
N ASP A 167 3.54 -3.31 12.38
CA ASP A 167 2.64 -3.29 13.54
C ASP A 167 1.91 -4.63 13.70
N GLN A 168 2.05 -5.25 14.88
CA GLN A 168 1.52 -6.57 15.16
C GLN A 168 -0.01 -6.63 15.05
N ASN A 169 -0.72 -5.60 15.52
CA ASN A 169 -2.18 -5.53 15.46
C ASN A 169 -2.67 -5.41 14.00
N THR A 170 -1.94 -4.68 13.16
CA THR A 170 -2.23 -4.57 11.73
C THR A 170 -2.01 -5.90 11.02
N ILE A 171 -0.92 -6.63 11.35
CA ILE A 171 -0.67 -7.98 10.83
C ILE A 171 -1.81 -8.92 11.21
N GLU A 172 -2.17 -9.00 12.50
CA GLU A 172 -3.21 -9.90 12.99
C GLU A 172 -4.56 -9.65 12.31
N LYS A 173 -4.98 -8.38 12.20
CA LYS A 173 -6.22 -8.02 11.49
C LYS A 173 -6.17 -8.37 10.02
N SER A 174 -5.03 -8.17 9.37
CA SER A 174 -4.83 -8.52 7.95
C SER A 174 -4.90 -10.03 7.72
N VAL A 175 -4.21 -10.81 8.56
CA VAL A 175 -4.23 -12.27 8.52
C VAL A 175 -5.64 -12.81 8.75
N MET A 176 -6.35 -12.30 9.77
CA MET A 176 -7.74 -12.70 10.03
C MET A 176 -8.66 -12.40 8.84
N ALA A 177 -8.55 -11.22 8.25
CA ALA A 177 -9.35 -10.85 7.09
C ALA A 177 -9.07 -11.78 5.90
N ILE A 178 -7.78 -12.00 5.56
CA ILE A 178 -7.36 -12.87 4.46
C ILE A 178 -7.80 -14.31 4.69
N ALA A 179 -7.61 -14.87 5.89
CA ALA A 179 -7.99 -16.24 6.21
C ALA A 179 -9.51 -16.50 6.12
N GLN A 180 -10.32 -15.47 6.36
CA GLN A 180 -11.78 -15.54 6.30
C GLN A 180 -12.38 -15.18 4.94
N ALA A 181 -11.55 -14.72 4.00
CA ALA A 181 -12.02 -14.31 2.68
C ALA A 181 -12.56 -15.48 1.87
N ASP A 182 -13.66 -15.27 1.15
CA ASP A 182 -14.18 -16.20 0.13
C ASP A 182 -13.68 -15.84 -1.28
N LEU A 183 -13.14 -14.63 -1.44
CA LEU A 183 -12.43 -14.17 -2.63
C LEU A 183 -11.27 -13.26 -2.19
N LEU A 184 -10.05 -13.61 -2.57
CA LEU A 184 -8.87 -12.77 -2.38
C LEU A 184 -8.42 -12.21 -3.73
N ILE A 185 -8.41 -10.88 -3.83
CA ILE A 185 -7.89 -10.16 -5.00
C ILE A 185 -6.57 -9.52 -4.61
N VAL A 186 -5.49 -9.95 -5.24
CA VAL A 186 -4.14 -9.42 -5.07
C VAL A 186 -3.80 -8.58 -6.29
N ALA A 187 -3.43 -7.32 -6.11
CA ALA A 187 -3.23 -6.42 -7.24
C ALA A 187 -2.12 -5.39 -7.04
N GLY A 188 -1.45 -5.02 -8.15
CA GLY A 188 -0.47 -3.94 -8.16
C GLY A 188 0.72 -4.14 -7.23
N THR A 189 1.16 -5.39 -7.04
CA THR A 189 2.29 -5.73 -6.17
C THR A 189 3.16 -6.80 -6.79
N SER A 190 4.48 -6.65 -6.67
CA SER A 190 5.44 -7.67 -7.11
C SER A 190 5.49 -8.90 -6.22
N LEU A 191 4.88 -8.84 -5.02
CA LEU A 191 4.93 -9.89 -4.00
C LEU A 191 6.35 -10.31 -3.58
N THR A 192 7.28 -9.37 -3.59
CA THR A 192 8.70 -9.60 -3.23
C THR A 192 9.11 -8.95 -1.91
N VAL A 193 8.26 -8.12 -1.30
CA VAL A 193 8.54 -7.42 -0.04
C VAL A 193 7.98 -8.21 1.13
N TYR A 194 8.86 -8.82 1.90
CA TYR A 194 8.50 -9.55 3.11
C TYR A 194 8.64 -8.68 4.36
N PRO A 195 7.83 -8.91 5.42
CA PRO A 195 6.87 -10.03 5.58
C PRO A 195 5.52 -9.81 4.89
N ALA A 196 5.21 -8.63 4.35
CA ALA A 196 3.90 -8.29 3.80
C ALA A 196 3.43 -9.28 2.70
N ALA A 197 4.31 -9.62 1.74
CA ALA A 197 3.99 -10.58 0.67
C ALA A 197 3.58 -11.96 1.20
N GLY A 198 4.13 -12.38 2.34
CA GLY A 198 3.82 -13.68 2.96
C GLY A 198 2.40 -13.78 3.53
N LEU A 199 1.71 -12.66 3.75
CA LEU A 199 0.36 -12.67 4.34
C LEU A 199 -0.68 -13.33 3.44
N ILE A 200 -0.49 -13.33 2.12
CA ILE A 200 -1.41 -13.99 1.19
C ILE A 200 -1.44 -15.52 1.38
N ASN A 201 -0.40 -16.11 1.97
CA ASN A 201 -0.36 -17.55 2.26
C ASN A 201 -1.36 -17.99 3.34
N TYR A 202 -1.94 -17.06 4.10
CA TYR A 202 -3.01 -17.34 5.05
C TYR A 202 -4.39 -17.49 4.40
N TYR A 203 -4.51 -17.21 3.10
CA TYR A 203 -5.74 -17.44 2.36
C TYR A 203 -6.05 -18.94 2.26
N GLN A 204 -7.26 -19.33 2.64
CA GLN A 204 -7.71 -20.73 2.69
C GLN A 204 -8.82 -21.03 1.67
N GLY A 205 -9.21 -20.06 0.88
CA GLY A 205 -10.24 -20.22 -0.15
C GLY A 205 -9.70 -20.79 -1.46
N ASN A 206 -10.56 -20.83 -2.46
CA ASN A 206 -10.29 -21.36 -3.80
C ASN A 206 -10.62 -20.34 -4.92
N ARG A 207 -10.55 -19.05 -4.60
CA ARG A 207 -10.78 -17.95 -5.53
C ARG A 207 -9.70 -16.87 -5.32
N LEU A 208 -8.46 -17.23 -5.64
CA LEU A 208 -7.34 -16.30 -5.64
C LEU A 208 -7.22 -15.65 -7.01
N VAL A 209 -7.37 -14.33 -7.06
CA VAL A 209 -7.23 -13.53 -8.27
C VAL A 209 -6.00 -12.66 -8.15
N LEU A 210 -5.17 -12.66 -9.18
CA LEU A 210 -3.97 -11.84 -9.27
C LEU A 210 -4.09 -10.89 -10.46
N ILE A 211 -3.95 -9.59 -10.21
CA ILE A 211 -4.01 -8.54 -11.23
C ILE A 211 -2.74 -7.71 -11.14
N ASN A 212 -1.78 -7.97 -12.00
CA ASN A 212 -0.51 -7.27 -11.99
C ASN A 212 0.08 -7.23 -13.39
N ARG A 213 0.59 -6.07 -13.81
CA ARG A 213 1.14 -5.91 -15.17
C ARG A 213 2.26 -6.90 -15.46
N ASP A 214 3.18 -7.05 -14.52
CA ASP A 214 4.33 -7.93 -14.64
C ASP A 214 4.03 -9.27 -13.94
N GLU A 215 4.69 -10.34 -14.38
CA GLU A 215 4.59 -11.65 -13.73
C GLU A 215 5.08 -11.60 -12.28
N THR A 216 4.46 -12.42 -11.43
CA THR A 216 4.83 -12.55 -10.03
C THR A 216 5.16 -14.01 -9.66
N PRO A 217 5.91 -14.25 -8.58
CA PRO A 217 6.17 -15.61 -8.10
C PRO A 217 4.89 -16.41 -7.78
N TYR A 218 3.75 -15.72 -7.61
CA TYR A 218 2.48 -16.32 -7.20
C TYR A 218 1.52 -16.61 -8.36
N ASP A 219 1.83 -16.25 -9.60
CA ASP A 219 0.95 -16.48 -10.76
C ASP A 219 0.50 -17.94 -10.87
N ARG A 220 1.41 -18.89 -10.58
CA ARG A 220 1.12 -20.34 -10.64
C ARG A 220 0.16 -20.84 -9.55
N HIS A 221 -0.07 -20.04 -8.52
CA HIS A 221 -0.93 -20.39 -7.38
C HIS A 221 -2.30 -19.70 -7.48
N ALA A 222 -2.45 -18.72 -8.39
CA ALA A 222 -3.69 -18.00 -8.58
C ALA A 222 -4.66 -18.75 -9.49
N ASP A 223 -5.94 -18.66 -9.18
CA ASP A 223 -7.02 -19.28 -9.97
C ASP A 223 -7.38 -18.43 -11.22
N LEU A 224 -7.15 -17.10 -11.14
CA LEU A 224 -7.24 -16.16 -12.25
C LEU A 224 -6.05 -15.21 -12.21
N VAL A 225 -5.44 -14.97 -13.36
CA VAL A 225 -4.31 -14.03 -13.52
C VAL A 225 -4.61 -13.08 -14.67
N PHE A 226 -4.44 -11.77 -14.42
CA PHE A 226 -4.57 -10.71 -15.39
C PHE A 226 -3.28 -9.90 -15.45
N HIS A 227 -2.67 -9.80 -16.65
CA HIS A 227 -1.48 -8.99 -16.91
C HIS A 227 -1.84 -7.69 -17.63
N GLU A 228 -2.86 -7.01 -17.12
CA GLU A 228 -3.39 -5.76 -17.65
C GLU A 228 -3.29 -4.65 -16.61
N LYS A 229 -3.54 -3.41 -17.04
CA LYS A 229 -3.67 -2.28 -16.12
C LYS A 229 -4.88 -2.48 -15.20
N LEU A 230 -4.74 -2.11 -13.95
CA LEU A 230 -5.82 -2.28 -12.99
C LEU A 230 -7.09 -1.52 -13.41
N GLY A 231 -6.94 -0.29 -13.90
CA GLY A 231 -8.06 0.50 -14.37
C GLY A 231 -8.84 -0.14 -15.51
N ASP A 232 -8.16 -0.86 -16.42
CA ASP A 232 -8.81 -1.57 -17.53
C ASP A 232 -9.69 -2.73 -17.03
N ILE A 233 -9.32 -3.36 -15.92
CA ILE A 233 -10.12 -4.41 -15.27
C ILE A 233 -11.20 -3.78 -14.40
N PHE A 234 -10.83 -2.92 -13.44
CA PHE A 234 -11.75 -2.36 -12.46
C PHE A 234 -12.85 -1.47 -13.05
N SER A 235 -12.60 -0.85 -14.22
CA SER A 235 -13.64 -0.08 -14.92
C SER A 235 -14.76 -0.95 -15.51
N LYS A 236 -14.56 -2.26 -15.58
CA LYS A 236 -15.54 -3.23 -16.12
C LYS A 236 -16.24 -4.03 -15.02
N LEU A 237 -15.85 -3.83 -13.78
CA LEU A 237 -16.40 -4.50 -12.58
C LEU A 237 -17.40 -3.59 -11.85
#